data_dc76bc35aa4d913cf9546190bfdd83a1
#
_entry.id   dc76bc35aa4d913cf9546190bfdd83a1
#
_cell.length_a   1.000
_cell.length_b   1.000
_cell.length_c   1.000
_cell.angle_alpha   90.00
_cell.angle_beta   90.00
_cell.angle_gamma   90.00
#
_symmetry.space_group_name_H-M   'P 1'
#
loop_
_entity.id
_entity.type
_entity.pdbx_description
1 polymer ?
#
loop_
_entity_poly.entity_id
_entity_poly.type
_entity_poly.pdbx_seq_one_letter_code
_entity_poly.pdbx_strand_id
1 'polypeptide(L)'
;VLSRTGTAIEQTQTVDGVTAALNAAVWDGSYLHMSLTVTAPDIPQEVAAETSLYTEECSFSLSEENWKEYVRKDEERGFAEMGGGSQELIERTIQNMLDMGQAGYWNHVGLLNFPLISREGDTLTFEARIAFDAYLEQPEITLRLKNIATYVDGKGEIRWIGNERTGPGPDVPILRGPIDFTFTLGEPIRPIHYQGAVEVTAEDVPFRFTRFEISVFDMDLDFEVPAPVEYTRPEEYDELKQQNPDKLYDRDVSKAVFGVIQGLWTEDGGYVDLSQRGGGLGSTTAPEGVFGGSVGVSYPHPIDPATVTAVNLNGARVELDELERLAE
;
A
#
# COMPACT_ATOMS: atom_id res chain seq x y z
N VAL A 1 -5.45 16.15 -5.30
CA VAL A 1 -4.36 15.62 -4.47
C VAL A 1 -3.24 15.12 -5.36
N LEU A 2 -3.49 14.19 -6.30
CA LEU A 2 -2.46 13.61 -7.19
C LEU A 2 -1.66 14.64 -8.02
N SER A 3 -2.23 15.82 -8.33
CA SER A 3 -1.53 16.85 -9.09
C SER A 3 -0.41 17.58 -8.33
N ARG A 4 -0.31 17.42 -7.01
CA ARG A 4 0.74 18.03 -6.19
C ARG A 4 1.83 17.05 -5.73
N THR A 5 1.48 15.76 -5.64
CA THR A 5 2.32 14.72 -5.03
C THR A 5 2.78 13.64 -5.99
N GLY A 6 2.33 13.68 -7.25
CA GLY A 6 2.63 12.64 -8.21
C GLY A 6 3.31 13.15 -9.47
N THR A 7 3.95 12.23 -10.19
CA THR A 7 4.33 12.46 -11.56
C THR A 7 3.06 12.40 -12.41
N ALA A 8 2.63 13.55 -12.96
CA ALA A 8 1.57 13.57 -13.97
C ALA A 8 2.11 12.84 -15.20
N ILE A 9 1.47 11.76 -15.60
CA ILE A 9 1.91 10.96 -16.75
C ILE A 9 1.13 11.39 -17.99
N GLU A 10 -0.19 11.60 -17.85
CA GLU A 10 -1.11 12.10 -18.88
C GLU A 10 -0.96 11.38 -20.24
N GLN A 11 -0.63 10.09 -20.21
CA GLN A 11 -0.53 9.29 -21.43
C GLN A 11 -1.88 8.69 -21.76
N THR A 12 -2.30 8.88 -23.01
CA THR A 12 -3.58 8.36 -23.50
C THR A 12 -3.33 7.55 -24.77
N GLN A 13 -3.95 6.37 -24.83
CA GLN A 13 -3.93 5.52 -26.01
C GLN A 13 -5.32 4.98 -26.34
N THR A 14 -5.59 4.80 -27.62
CA THR A 14 -6.87 4.28 -28.09
C THR A 14 -6.65 3.05 -28.98
N VAL A 15 -7.32 1.96 -28.63
CA VAL A 15 -7.30 0.70 -29.40
C VAL A 15 -8.74 0.23 -29.56
N ASP A 16 -9.16 -0.08 -30.79
CA ASP A 16 -10.49 -0.59 -31.13
C ASP A 16 -11.66 0.24 -30.54
N GLY A 17 -11.50 1.55 -30.49
CA GLY A 17 -12.52 2.48 -29.97
C GLY A 17 -12.55 2.61 -28.44
N VAL A 18 -11.68 1.89 -27.72
CA VAL A 18 -11.49 2.03 -26.28
C VAL A 18 -10.30 2.93 -26.03
N THR A 19 -10.50 3.93 -25.20
CA THR A 19 -9.44 4.86 -24.79
C THR A 19 -9.04 4.56 -23.35
N ALA A 20 -7.77 4.25 -23.13
CA ALA A 20 -7.19 4.13 -21.80
C ALA A 20 -6.24 5.32 -21.58
N ALA A 21 -6.29 5.90 -20.38
CA ALA A 21 -5.41 6.98 -19.97
C ALA A 21 -4.79 6.68 -18.61
N LEU A 22 -3.46 6.65 -18.57
CA LEU A 22 -2.70 6.64 -17.33
C LEU A 22 -2.50 8.09 -16.89
N ASN A 23 -3.22 8.50 -15.84
CA ASN A 23 -3.31 9.90 -15.46
C ASN A 23 -2.12 10.34 -14.59
N ALA A 24 -1.80 9.55 -13.59
CA ALA A 24 -0.74 9.86 -12.63
C ALA A 24 -0.17 8.61 -12.00
N ALA A 25 1.06 8.73 -11.54
CA ALA A 25 1.71 7.77 -10.65
C ALA A 25 2.29 8.51 -9.45
N VAL A 26 2.07 7.97 -8.26
CA VAL A 26 2.64 8.45 -7.01
C VAL A 26 3.47 7.34 -6.42
N TRP A 27 4.69 7.66 -5.99
CA TRP A 27 5.62 6.70 -5.46
C TRP A 27 6.31 7.23 -4.19
N ASP A 28 6.32 6.45 -3.13
CA ASP A 28 6.96 6.80 -1.85
C ASP A 28 8.28 6.06 -1.60
N GLY A 29 8.63 5.17 -2.51
CA GLY A 29 9.80 4.34 -2.38
C GLY A 29 9.52 2.90 -1.92
N SER A 30 8.32 2.64 -1.40
CA SER A 30 7.86 1.30 -1.01
C SER A 30 6.60 0.89 -1.76
N TYR A 31 5.81 1.88 -2.20
CA TYR A 31 4.58 1.65 -2.93
C TYR A 31 4.46 2.60 -4.13
N LEU A 32 3.98 2.05 -5.23
CA LEU A 32 3.57 2.79 -6.40
C LEU A 32 2.04 2.78 -6.49
N HIS A 33 1.45 3.94 -6.49
CA HIS A 33 0.02 4.13 -6.73
C HIS A 33 -0.19 4.75 -8.10
N MET A 34 -1.13 4.20 -8.87
CA MET A 34 -1.46 4.66 -10.21
C MET A 34 -2.95 4.88 -10.36
N SER A 35 -3.31 5.90 -11.14
CA SER A 35 -4.68 6.17 -11.55
C SER A 35 -4.83 5.96 -13.05
N LEU A 36 -5.77 5.10 -13.42
CA LEU A 36 -6.08 4.72 -14.79
C LEU A 36 -7.55 5.03 -15.09
N THR A 37 -7.83 5.71 -16.19
CA THR A 37 -9.18 5.83 -16.73
C THR A 37 -9.34 5.01 -18.01
N VAL A 38 -10.50 4.38 -18.16
CA VAL A 38 -10.87 3.63 -19.37
C VAL A 38 -12.22 4.14 -19.84
N THR A 39 -12.26 4.64 -21.06
CA THR A 39 -13.49 5.07 -21.73
C THR A 39 -13.76 4.14 -22.90
N ALA A 40 -14.91 3.48 -22.88
CA ALA A 40 -15.31 2.55 -23.93
C ALA A 40 -16.78 2.75 -24.28
N PRO A 41 -17.16 2.70 -25.57
CA PRO A 41 -18.56 2.71 -25.93
C PRO A 41 -19.25 1.45 -25.38
N ASP A 42 -20.48 1.60 -24.96
CA ASP A 42 -21.34 0.50 -24.55
C ASP A 42 -20.83 -0.35 -23.35
N ILE A 43 -20.17 0.29 -22.38
CA ILE A 43 -19.85 -0.40 -21.12
C ILE A 43 -21.16 -0.89 -20.49
N PRO A 44 -21.30 -2.22 -20.23
CA PRO A 44 -22.50 -2.76 -19.61
C PRO A 44 -22.89 -2.03 -18.33
N GLN A 45 -24.19 -1.73 -18.17
CA GLN A 45 -24.67 -1.03 -16.96
C GLN A 45 -24.48 -1.84 -15.69
N GLU A 46 -24.38 -3.17 -15.84
CA GLU A 46 -24.15 -4.13 -14.76
C GLU A 46 -22.72 -4.08 -14.19
N VAL A 47 -21.80 -3.28 -14.76
CA VAL A 47 -20.50 -3.01 -14.15
C VAL A 47 -20.74 -2.22 -12.87
N ALA A 48 -20.93 -2.94 -11.78
CA ALA A 48 -21.29 -2.37 -10.49
C ALA A 48 -20.10 -1.61 -9.86
N ALA A 49 -20.40 -0.71 -8.93
CA ALA A 49 -19.41 0.11 -8.22
C ALA A 49 -18.35 -0.71 -7.44
N GLU A 50 -18.61 -2.00 -7.19
CA GLU A 50 -17.68 -2.91 -6.49
C GLU A 50 -16.80 -3.73 -7.46
N THR A 51 -16.84 -3.40 -8.75
CA THR A 51 -16.07 -4.13 -9.76
C THR A 51 -14.62 -3.81 -9.66
N SER A 52 -13.80 -4.83 -9.57
CA SER A 52 -12.36 -4.69 -9.81
C SER A 52 -12.05 -5.20 -11.19
N LEU A 53 -11.26 -4.45 -11.96
CA LEU A 53 -10.69 -4.96 -13.18
C LEU A 53 -9.62 -5.98 -12.82
N TYR A 54 -9.88 -7.21 -13.20
CA TYR A 54 -8.90 -8.26 -13.14
C TYR A 54 -8.12 -8.25 -14.43
N THR A 55 -6.85 -7.91 -14.34
CA THR A 55 -5.96 -7.95 -15.49
C THR A 55 -5.17 -9.25 -15.44
N GLU A 56 -5.74 -10.39 -15.89
CA GLU A 56 -4.99 -11.65 -16.07
C GLU A 56 -3.72 -11.43 -16.89
N GLU A 57 -3.67 -10.32 -17.63
CA GLU A 57 -2.62 -10.02 -18.57
C GLU A 57 -2.06 -8.61 -18.39
N CYS A 58 -2.20 -8.03 -17.21
CA CYS A 58 -1.47 -6.82 -16.87
C CYS A 58 -0.06 -7.19 -16.44
N SER A 59 0.93 -6.59 -17.04
CA SER A 59 2.32 -6.79 -16.64
C SER A 59 3.01 -5.46 -16.41
N PHE A 60 3.87 -5.48 -15.44
CA PHE A 60 4.83 -4.44 -15.15
C PHE A 60 6.20 -4.88 -15.63
N SER A 61 6.92 -4.01 -16.32
CA SER A 61 8.30 -4.27 -16.67
C SER A 61 9.16 -3.06 -16.40
N LEU A 62 10.36 -3.30 -15.93
CA LEU A 62 11.44 -2.34 -15.91
C LEU A 62 12.22 -2.41 -17.22
N SER A 63 12.94 -1.36 -17.59
CA SER A 63 13.96 -1.46 -18.62
C SER A 63 15.00 -2.50 -18.20
N GLU A 64 15.73 -3.11 -19.15
CA GLU A 64 16.72 -4.14 -18.84
C GLU A 64 17.81 -3.62 -17.89
N GLU A 65 18.22 -2.36 -18.05
CA GLU A 65 19.21 -1.72 -17.20
C GLU A 65 18.69 -1.53 -15.77
N ASN A 66 17.50 -0.99 -15.61
CA ASN A 66 16.87 -0.81 -14.30
C ASN A 66 16.61 -2.15 -13.61
N TRP A 67 16.20 -3.17 -14.38
CA TRP A 67 15.97 -4.49 -13.81
C TRP A 67 17.26 -5.13 -13.27
N LYS A 68 18.37 -5.02 -13.98
CA LYS A 68 19.67 -5.51 -13.50
C LYS A 68 20.11 -4.79 -12.22
N GLU A 69 19.91 -3.48 -12.16
CA GLU A 69 20.23 -2.69 -10.98
C GLU A 69 19.33 -3.05 -9.80
N TYR A 70 18.03 -3.22 -10.05
CA TYR A 70 17.06 -3.65 -9.04
C TYR A 70 17.47 -4.99 -8.42
N VAL A 71 17.68 -6.03 -9.22
CA VAL A 71 18.09 -7.35 -8.74
C VAL A 71 19.38 -7.28 -7.94
N ARG A 72 20.35 -6.49 -8.42
CA ARG A 72 21.61 -6.32 -7.68
C ARG A 72 21.39 -5.77 -6.28
N LYS A 73 20.61 -4.70 -6.15
CA LYS A 73 20.35 -4.05 -4.87
C LYS A 73 19.51 -4.93 -3.94
N ASP A 74 18.53 -5.66 -4.49
CA ASP A 74 17.70 -6.61 -3.73
C ASP A 74 18.54 -7.77 -3.18
N GLU A 75 19.38 -8.37 -4.01
CA GLU A 75 20.30 -9.44 -3.59
C GLU A 75 21.35 -8.94 -2.59
N GLU A 76 21.91 -7.74 -2.77
CA GLU A 76 22.83 -7.12 -1.82
C GLU A 76 22.18 -6.96 -0.44
N ARG A 77 20.93 -6.52 -0.39
CA ARG A 77 20.16 -6.41 0.86
C ARG A 77 19.91 -7.78 1.47
N GLY A 78 19.41 -8.72 0.70
CA GLY A 78 19.11 -10.07 1.18
C GLY A 78 20.36 -10.77 1.75
N PHE A 79 21.52 -10.61 1.10
CA PHE A 79 22.78 -11.14 1.61
C PHE A 79 23.29 -10.39 2.85
N ALA A 80 23.10 -9.08 2.92
CA ALA A 80 23.45 -8.30 4.13
C ALA A 80 22.65 -8.77 5.34
N GLU A 81 21.37 -9.02 5.19
CA GLU A 81 20.47 -9.53 6.24
C GLU A 81 20.85 -10.96 6.68
N MET A 82 21.36 -11.79 5.78
CA MET A 82 21.82 -13.16 6.05
C MET A 82 23.27 -13.28 6.53
N GLY A 83 23.97 -12.15 6.72
CA GLY A 83 25.35 -12.16 7.21
C GLY A 83 26.43 -12.09 6.11
N GLY A 84 26.05 -11.76 4.90
CA GLY A 84 26.94 -11.47 3.76
C GLY A 84 26.91 -12.52 2.65
N GLY A 85 27.02 -12.04 1.42
CA GLY A 85 27.14 -12.82 0.18
C GLY A 85 28.30 -12.32 -0.68
N SER A 86 28.79 -13.17 -1.60
CA SER A 86 29.86 -12.74 -2.50
C SER A 86 29.27 -12.05 -3.73
N GLN A 87 29.96 -11.02 -4.20
CA GLN A 87 29.67 -10.33 -5.48
C GLN A 87 29.47 -11.33 -6.64
N GLU A 88 30.27 -12.40 -6.66
CA GLU A 88 30.20 -13.46 -7.67
C GLU A 88 28.85 -14.20 -7.64
N LEU A 89 28.27 -14.40 -6.46
CA LEU A 89 26.96 -15.04 -6.33
C LEU A 89 25.85 -14.14 -6.86
N ILE A 90 25.89 -12.85 -6.54
CA ILE A 90 24.94 -11.85 -7.03
C ILE A 90 24.96 -11.80 -8.57
N GLU A 91 26.14 -11.62 -9.17
CA GLU A 91 26.29 -11.58 -10.62
C GLU A 91 25.83 -12.88 -11.31
N ARG A 92 26.08 -14.03 -10.69
CA ARG A 92 25.60 -15.32 -11.20
C ARG A 92 24.07 -15.42 -11.12
N THR A 93 23.45 -14.91 -10.06
CA THR A 93 21.98 -14.88 -9.93
C THR A 93 21.36 -14.01 -11.02
N ILE A 94 21.90 -12.80 -11.23
CA ILE A 94 21.46 -11.90 -12.30
C ILE A 94 21.58 -12.58 -13.67
N GLN A 95 22.74 -13.21 -13.95
CA GLN A 95 22.96 -13.89 -15.24
C GLN A 95 21.98 -15.04 -15.44
N ASN A 96 21.73 -15.85 -14.42
CA ASN A 96 20.76 -16.94 -14.50
C ASN A 96 19.34 -16.43 -14.80
N MET A 97 18.93 -15.29 -14.20
CA MET A 97 17.64 -14.70 -14.48
C MET A 97 17.52 -14.16 -15.90
N LEU A 98 18.61 -13.56 -16.41
CA LEU A 98 18.68 -13.11 -17.81
C LEU A 98 18.58 -14.29 -18.78
N ASP A 99 19.32 -15.37 -18.52
CA ASP A 99 19.34 -16.57 -19.36
C ASP A 99 17.99 -17.29 -19.39
N MET A 100 17.21 -17.19 -18.32
CA MET A 100 15.83 -17.70 -18.25
C MET A 100 14.82 -16.80 -18.98
N GLY A 101 15.24 -15.71 -19.60
CA GLY A 101 14.36 -14.78 -20.30
C GLY A 101 13.43 -13.99 -19.37
N GLN A 102 13.78 -13.91 -18.09
CA GLN A 102 12.99 -13.17 -17.07
C GLN A 102 13.39 -11.69 -17.01
N ALA A 103 14.33 -11.25 -17.84
CA ALA A 103 14.68 -9.85 -18.00
C ALA A 103 13.47 -9.05 -18.43
N GLY A 104 13.10 -8.06 -17.63
CA GLY A 104 11.96 -7.19 -17.90
C GLY A 104 10.64 -7.64 -17.31
N TYR A 105 10.58 -8.79 -16.63
CA TYR A 105 9.36 -9.22 -15.95
C TYR A 105 9.51 -9.13 -14.43
N TRP A 106 8.67 -8.34 -13.85
CA TRP A 106 8.54 -8.30 -12.41
C TRP A 106 7.51 -9.35 -11.95
N ASN A 107 7.99 -10.53 -11.60
CA ASN A 107 7.14 -11.59 -11.05
C ASN A 107 6.81 -11.43 -9.57
N HIS A 108 7.35 -10.39 -8.90
CA HIS A 108 7.09 -10.12 -7.48
C HIS A 108 5.98 -9.10 -7.24
N VAL A 109 5.49 -8.45 -8.28
CA VAL A 109 4.28 -7.66 -8.13
C VAL A 109 3.14 -8.65 -8.00
N GLY A 110 2.64 -8.79 -6.79
CA GLY A 110 1.40 -9.52 -6.54
C GLY A 110 0.33 -9.07 -7.52
N LEU A 111 -0.67 -9.88 -7.74
CA LEU A 111 -1.78 -9.64 -8.65
C LEU A 111 -2.11 -8.15 -8.73
N LEU A 112 -1.85 -7.53 -9.88
CA LEU A 112 -2.25 -6.17 -10.15
C LEU A 112 -3.76 -6.10 -10.05
N ASN A 113 -4.24 -5.46 -9.02
CA ASN A 113 -5.63 -5.26 -8.79
C ASN A 113 -5.93 -3.77 -8.96
N PHE A 114 -6.77 -3.45 -9.93
CA PHE A 114 -7.29 -2.11 -10.15
C PHE A 114 -8.76 -2.06 -9.70
N PRO A 115 -9.06 -1.77 -8.43
CA PRO A 115 -10.42 -1.53 -8.02
C PRO A 115 -11.02 -0.35 -8.76
N LEU A 116 -12.29 -0.48 -9.13
CA LEU A 116 -13.08 0.61 -9.69
C LEU A 116 -13.38 1.62 -8.58
N ILE A 117 -12.92 2.84 -8.76
CA ILE A 117 -13.15 3.93 -7.80
C ILE A 117 -14.40 4.74 -8.18
N SER A 118 -14.59 4.99 -9.47
CA SER A 118 -15.77 5.73 -9.95
C SER A 118 -16.15 5.34 -11.36
N ARG A 119 -17.41 5.58 -11.68
CA ARG A 119 -17.97 5.47 -13.02
C ARG A 119 -18.73 6.74 -13.37
N GLU A 120 -18.38 7.34 -14.50
CA GLU A 120 -19.07 8.49 -15.05
C GLU A 120 -19.45 8.20 -16.52
N GLY A 121 -20.70 7.79 -16.74
CA GLY A 121 -21.17 7.38 -18.06
C GLY A 121 -20.36 6.17 -18.61
N ASP A 122 -19.69 6.39 -19.72
CA ASP A 122 -18.84 5.39 -20.39
C ASP A 122 -17.37 5.45 -19.95
N THR A 123 -17.07 6.16 -18.88
CA THR A 123 -15.72 6.28 -18.31
C THR A 123 -15.66 5.60 -16.94
N LEU A 124 -14.69 4.71 -16.80
CA LEU A 124 -14.35 4.02 -15.56
C LEU A 124 -13.01 4.53 -15.05
N THR A 125 -12.92 4.83 -13.77
CA THR A 125 -11.67 5.20 -13.10
C THR A 125 -11.25 4.11 -12.15
N PHE A 126 -10.01 3.66 -12.29
CA PHE A 126 -9.38 2.61 -11.51
C PHE A 126 -8.14 3.16 -10.82
N GLU A 127 -7.87 2.65 -9.62
CA GLU A 127 -6.63 2.95 -8.92
C GLU A 127 -5.97 1.64 -8.50
N ALA A 128 -4.66 1.57 -8.66
CA ALA A 128 -3.86 0.43 -8.21
C ALA A 128 -2.78 0.89 -7.25
N ARG A 129 -2.56 0.12 -6.19
CA ARG A 129 -1.42 0.26 -5.30
C ARG A 129 -0.58 -1.01 -5.40
N ILE A 130 0.70 -0.85 -5.67
CA ILE A 130 1.64 -1.94 -5.90
C ILE A 130 2.82 -1.74 -4.97
N ALA A 131 3.22 -2.80 -4.26
CA ALA A 131 4.48 -2.78 -3.53
C ALA A 131 5.63 -2.68 -4.53
N PHE A 132 6.48 -1.68 -4.34
CA PHE A 132 7.57 -1.36 -5.26
C PHE A 132 8.72 -0.74 -4.48
N ASP A 133 9.68 -1.54 -4.09
CA ASP A 133 10.83 -1.06 -3.31
C ASP A 133 11.72 -0.10 -4.10
N ALA A 134 12.10 1.00 -3.46
CA ALA A 134 12.87 2.08 -4.05
C ALA A 134 14.37 1.77 -4.12
N TYR A 135 14.74 0.69 -4.78
CA TYR A 135 16.14 0.46 -5.03
C TYR A 135 16.69 1.28 -6.21
N LEU A 136 15.80 1.91 -6.97
CA LEU A 136 16.15 2.62 -8.20
C LEU A 136 15.89 4.11 -8.06
N GLU A 137 16.78 4.91 -8.64
CA GLU A 137 16.56 6.33 -8.84
C GLU A 137 15.88 6.52 -10.21
N GLN A 138 14.65 7.06 -10.24
CA GLN A 138 13.92 7.39 -11.46
C GLN A 138 13.79 6.21 -12.46
N PRO A 139 13.24 5.05 -12.04
CA PRO A 139 13.11 3.90 -12.92
C PRO A 139 12.16 4.16 -14.09
N GLU A 140 12.53 3.67 -15.27
CA GLU A 140 11.63 3.58 -16.41
C GLU A 140 10.78 2.32 -16.30
N ILE A 141 9.47 2.51 -16.31
CA ILE A 141 8.47 1.47 -16.14
C ILE A 141 7.59 1.39 -17.39
N THR A 142 7.26 0.18 -17.80
CA THR A 142 6.21 -0.08 -18.77
C THR A 142 5.07 -0.85 -18.11
N LEU A 143 3.91 -0.23 -18.03
CA LEU A 143 2.64 -0.87 -17.70
C LEU A 143 2.01 -1.37 -19.00
N ARG A 144 1.85 -2.68 -19.14
CA ARG A 144 1.16 -3.30 -20.28
C ARG A 144 -0.21 -3.79 -19.85
N LEU A 145 -1.25 -3.26 -20.46
CA LEU A 145 -2.63 -3.72 -20.33
C LEU A 145 -2.96 -4.56 -21.55
N LYS A 146 -2.99 -5.89 -21.43
CA LYS A 146 -3.30 -6.77 -22.56
C LYS A 146 -4.81 -6.91 -22.77
N ASN A 147 -5.54 -7.18 -21.69
CA ASN A 147 -6.99 -7.24 -21.72
C ASN A 147 -7.55 -6.64 -20.43
N ILE A 148 -8.67 -5.94 -20.52
CA ILE A 148 -9.47 -5.55 -19.38
C ILE A 148 -10.83 -6.18 -19.58
N ALA A 149 -11.19 -7.12 -18.71
CA ALA A 149 -12.46 -7.84 -18.78
C ALA A 149 -13.15 -7.87 -17.43
N THR A 150 -14.46 -7.76 -17.44
CA THR A 150 -15.28 -8.08 -16.28
C THR A 150 -15.86 -9.48 -16.46
N TYR A 151 -15.85 -10.25 -15.40
CA TYR A 151 -16.51 -11.55 -15.36
C TYR A 151 -17.85 -11.41 -14.66
N VAL A 152 -18.94 -11.67 -15.36
CA VAL A 152 -20.28 -11.70 -14.78
C VAL A 152 -20.70 -13.15 -14.67
N ASP A 153 -21.01 -13.63 -13.46
CA ASP A 153 -21.59 -14.96 -13.32
C ASP A 153 -23.02 -15.01 -13.86
N GLY A 154 -23.54 -16.22 -14.12
CA GLY A 154 -24.90 -16.39 -14.64
C GLY A 154 -26.02 -15.89 -13.71
N LYS A 155 -25.69 -15.30 -12.56
CA LYS A 155 -26.61 -14.66 -11.60
C LYS A 155 -26.46 -13.14 -11.58
N GLY A 156 -25.55 -12.58 -12.41
CA GLY A 156 -25.24 -11.14 -12.41
C GLY A 156 -24.30 -10.73 -11.29
N GLU A 157 -23.77 -11.65 -10.50
CA GLU A 157 -22.75 -11.38 -9.51
C GLU A 157 -21.36 -11.43 -10.14
N ILE A 158 -20.56 -10.41 -9.89
CA ILE A 158 -19.17 -10.38 -10.31
C ILE A 158 -18.37 -11.23 -9.35
N ARG A 159 -17.77 -12.31 -9.86
CA ARG A 159 -16.91 -13.17 -9.07
C ARG A 159 -15.45 -12.92 -9.39
N TRP A 160 -14.66 -12.85 -8.33
CA TRP A 160 -13.23 -13.02 -8.36
C TRP A 160 -12.90 -14.48 -8.66
N ILE A 161 -12.15 -14.71 -9.71
CA ILE A 161 -11.58 -16.02 -9.95
C ILE A 161 -10.09 -15.87 -9.66
N GLY A 162 -9.66 -16.43 -8.52
CA GLY A 162 -8.24 -16.67 -8.30
C GLY A 162 -7.70 -17.58 -9.43
N ASN A 163 -6.41 -17.81 -9.48
CA ASN A 163 -5.62 -18.48 -10.53
C ASN A 163 -6.20 -19.73 -11.25
N GLU A 164 -7.45 -20.05 -11.07
CA GLU A 164 -8.15 -21.14 -11.76
C GLU A 164 -9.43 -20.61 -12.43
N ARG A 165 -9.46 -20.67 -13.75
CA ARG A 165 -10.66 -20.53 -14.58
C ARG A 165 -11.68 -21.61 -14.21
N THR A 166 -12.46 -21.41 -13.20
CA THR A 166 -13.57 -22.32 -12.87
C THR A 166 -14.91 -21.66 -13.11
N GLY A 167 -15.38 -21.71 -14.33
CA GLY A 167 -16.78 -21.46 -14.68
C GLY A 167 -16.97 -20.65 -15.97
N PRO A 168 -17.94 -21.01 -16.80
CA PRO A 168 -18.25 -20.30 -18.02
C PRO A 168 -19.18 -19.13 -17.69
N GLY A 169 -18.61 -17.99 -17.31
CA GLY A 169 -19.30 -16.72 -17.41
C GLY A 169 -18.93 -16.07 -18.75
N PRO A 170 -19.80 -15.33 -19.41
CA PRO A 170 -19.40 -14.56 -20.55
C PRO A 170 -18.39 -13.52 -20.11
N ASP A 171 -17.17 -13.60 -20.65
CA ASP A 171 -16.21 -12.53 -20.58
C ASP A 171 -16.83 -11.30 -21.25
N VAL A 172 -17.01 -10.21 -20.53
CA VAL A 172 -17.37 -8.94 -21.13
C VAL A 172 -16.07 -8.15 -21.29
N PRO A 173 -15.41 -8.25 -22.45
CA PRO A 173 -14.17 -7.53 -22.67
C PRO A 173 -14.49 -6.04 -22.79
N ILE A 174 -13.88 -5.23 -21.92
CA ILE A 174 -13.94 -3.77 -22.01
C ILE A 174 -12.83 -3.29 -22.95
N LEU A 175 -11.65 -3.86 -22.82
CA LEU A 175 -10.49 -3.56 -23.66
C LEU A 175 -9.93 -4.83 -24.26
N ARG A 176 -9.69 -4.81 -25.56
CA ARG A 176 -8.89 -5.84 -26.26
C ARG A 176 -7.61 -5.16 -26.71
N GLY A 177 -6.53 -5.37 -25.93
CA GLY A 177 -5.28 -4.69 -26.13
C GLY A 177 -4.28 -5.42 -27.02
N PRO A 178 -2.96 -5.19 -26.94
CA PRO A 178 -2.31 -4.52 -25.80
C PRO A 178 -2.28 -3.01 -25.88
N ILE A 179 -2.26 -2.36 -24.70
CA ILE A 179 -1.91 -0.95 -24.54
C ILE A 179 -0.71 -0.88 -23.61
N ASP A 180 0.35 -0.19 -24.02
CA ASP A 180 1.57 -0.02 -23.27
C ASP A 180 1.73 1.45 -22.84
N PHE A 181 1.91 1.69 -21.56
CA PHE A 181 2.28 2.99 -21.02
C PHE A 181 3.73 2.90 -20.49
N THR A 182 4.64 3.63 -21.14
CA THR A 182 6.04 3.71 -20.69
C THR A 182 6.28 5.10 -20.10
N PHE A 183 6.79 5.13 -18.88
CA PHE A 183 7.03 6.36 -18.13
C PHE A 183 8.20 6.20 -17.17
N THR A 184 8.80 7.32 -16.79
CA THR A 184 9.85 7.37 -15.78
C THR A 184 9.25 7.90 -14.49
N LEU A 185 9.44 7.20 -13.38
CA LEU A 185 9.06 7.71 -12.07
C LEU A 185 10.00 8.86 -11.68
N GLY A 186 9.42 9.89 -11.05
CA GLY A 186 10.20 10.92 -10.40
C GLY A 186 10.90 10.41 -9.14
N GLU A 187 11.47 11.33 -8.38
CA GLU A 187 11.99 10.98 -7.05
C GLU A 187 10.84 10.52 -6.14
N PRO A 188 11.07 9.51 -5.29
CA PRO A 188 10.07 9.07 -4.32
C PRO A 188 9.74 10.19 -3.35
N ILE A 189 8.47 10.31 -2.99
CA ILE A 189 8.04 11.21 -1.93
C ILE A 189 8.36 10.56 -0.61
N ARG A 190 9.41 11.03 0.04
CA ARG A 190 9.89 10.43 1.29
C ARG A 190 8.91 10.66 2.44
N PRO A 191 8.78 9.71 3.37
CA PRO A 191 8.02 9.91 4.58
C PRO A 191 8.63 11.02 5.44
N ILE A 192 7.80 11.67 6.24
CA ILE A 192 8.25 12.64 7.24
C ILE A 192 8.22 11.96 8.59
N HIS A 193 9.33 12.06 9.31
CA HIS A 193 9.48 11.48 10.63
C HIS A 193 9.41 12.54 11.72
N TYR A 194 8.65 12.24 12.76
CA TYR A 194 8.58 13.07 13.96
C TYR A 194 8.88 12.21 15.18
N GLN A 195 9.50 12.82 16.19
CA GLN A 195 9.77 12.21 17.49
C GLN A 195 9.15 13.03 18.60
N GLY A 196 8.57 12.37 19.59
CA GLY A 196 7.97 13.02 20.74
C GLY A 196 7.39 12.01 21.71
N ALA A 197 6.85 12.47 22.81
CA ALA A 197 6.20 11.64 23.80
C ALA A 197 4.75 12.08 23.94
N VAL A 198 3.83 11.39 23.29
CA VAL A 198 2.40 11.66 23.32
C VAL A 198 1.68 10.57 24.09
N GLU A 199 1.07 10.93 25.22
CA GLU A 199 0.33 10.00 26.07
C GLU A 199 -1.16 10.03 25.71
N VAL A 200 -1.73 8.84 25.43
CA VAL A 200 -3.14 8.66 25.10
C VAL A 200 -3.64 7.39 25.80
N THR A 201 -4.86 7.42 26.32
CA THR A 201 -5.51 6.20 26.86
C THR A 201 -6.61 5.77 25.91
N ALA A 202 -6.60 4.50 25.50
CA ALA A 202 -7.65 3.90 24.70
C ALA A 202 -8.09 2.56 25.31
N GLU A 203 -9.39 2.32 25.46
CA GLU A 203 -9.96 1.10 26.09
C GLU A 203 -9.27 0.77 27.43
N ASP A 204 -9.01 1.78 28.27
CA ASP A 204 -8.29 1.70 29.55
C ASP A 204 -6.81 1.30 29.46
N VAL A 205 -6.24 1.19 28.26
CA VAL A 205 -4.82 0.95 28.03
C VAL A 205 -4.10 2.29 27.85
N PRO A 206 -3.08 2.60 28.68
CA PRO A 206 -2.26 3.78 28.51
C PRO A 206 -1.22 3.52 27.41
N PHE A 207 -1.16 4.38 26.42
CA PHE A 207 -0.15 4.38 25.36
C PHE A 207 0.72 5.61 25.46
N ARG A 208 2.00 5.45 25.15
CA ARG A 208 2.94 6.51 24.91
C ARG A 208 3.51 6.35 23.51
N PHE A 209 3.09 7.22 22.59
CA PHE A 209 3.62 7.25 21.24
C PHE A 209 4.92 8.03 21.19
N THR A 210 5.95 7.47 20.55
CA THR A 210 7.33 8.00 20.59
C THR A 210 7.85 8.41 19.24
N ARG A 211 7.35 7.80 18.15
CA ARG A 211 7.72 8.08 16.78
C ARG A 211 6.48 8.11 15.90
N PHE A 212 6.46 9.04 14.97
CA PHE A 212 5.43 9.20 13.95
C PHE A 212 6.11 9.22 12.60
N GLU A 213 5.70 8.35 11.72
CA GLU A 213 6.12 8.31 10.32
C GLU A 213 4.89 8.57 9.46
N ILE A 214 4.91 9.64 8.68
CA ILE A 214 3.83 10.04 7.78
C ILE A 214 4.32 9.85 6.37
N SER A 215 3.82 8.83 5.69
CA SER A 215 4.10 8.58 4.28
C SER A 215 2.97 9.09 3.38
N VAL A 216 3.09 8.89 2.08
CA VAL A 216 2.04 9.22 1.11
C VAL A 216 0.82 8.31 1.25
N PHE A 217 1.02 7.07 1.69
CA PHE A 217 0.00 6.03 1.66
C PHE A 217 -0.44 5.54 3.02
N ASP A 218 0.35 5.79 4.04
CA ASP A 218 0.14 5.28 5.39
C ASP A 218 0.78 6.16 6.44
N MET A 219 0.45 5.87 7.66
CA MET A 219 1.07 6.42 8.84
C MET A 219 1.44 5.27 9.78
N ASP A 220 2.68 5.28 10.24
CA ASP A 220 3.19 4.35 11.23
C ASP A 220 3.58 5.06 12.51
N LEU A 221 3.17 4.50 13.63
CA LEU A 221 3.44 5.04 14.97
C LEU A 221 4.11 3.99 15.83
N ASP A 222 5.25 4.35 16.44
CA ASP A 222 5.84 3.52 17.49
C ASP A 222 5.23 3.90 18.84
N PHE A 223 4.94 2.88 19.65
CA PHE A 223 4.33 3.06 20.95
C PHE A 223 4.98 2.21 22.04
N GLU A 224 4.82 2.66 23.27
CA GLU A 224 5.12 1.95 24.51
C GLU A 224 3.86 1.92 25.38
N VAL A 225 3.72 0.88 26.19
CA VAL A 225 2.70 0.80 27.24
C VAL A 225 3.40 0.98 28.60
N PRO A 226 3.25 2.15 29.25
CA PRO A 226 3.94 2.44 30.53
C PRO A 226 3.26 1.74 31.73
N ALA A 227 2.86 0.48 31.55
CA ALA A 227 2.24 -0.37 32.55
C ALA A 227 2.67 -1.82 32.33
N PRO A 228 2.70 -2.65 33.37
CA PRO A 228 2.99 -4.07 33.22
C PRO A 228 1.97 -4.77 32.31
N VAL A 229 2.44 -5.45 31.27
CA VAL A 229 1.62 -6.24 30.35
C VAL A 229 2.03 -7.70 30.45
N GLU A 230 1.07 -8.58 30.67
CA GLU A 230 1.28 -10.03 30.72
C GLU A 230 0.98 -10.65 29.36
N TYR A 231 1.86 -11.53 28.89
CA TYR A 231 1.61 -12.31 27.68
C TYR A 231 0.66 -13.47 27.95
N THR A 232 -0.29 -13.69 27.05
CA THR A 232 -1.27 -14.76 27.17
C THR A 232 -1.35 -15.61 25.92
N ARG A 233 -1.69 -16.88 26.09
CA ARG A 233 -2.14 -17.69 24.95
C ARG A 233 -3.57 -17.32 24.58
N PRO A 234 -3.89 -17.35 23.27
CA PRO A 234 -5.24 -17.00 22.80
C PRO A 234 -6.38 -17.71 23.55
N GLU A 235 -6.20 -18.98 23.82
CA GLU A 235 -7.17 -19.84 24.50
C GLU A 235 -7.32 -19.58 26.00
N GLU A 236 -6.34 -18.94 26.64
CA GLU A 236 -6.32 -18.69 28.09
C GLU A 236 -6.81 -17.27 28.44
N TYR A 237 -6.82 -16.36 27.46
CA TYR A 237 -7.06 -14.94 27.69
C TYR A 237 -8.39 -14.65 28.41
N ASP A 238 -9.50 -15.22 27.92
CA ASP A 238 -10.83 -14.90 28.46
C ASP A 238 -10.97 -15.34 29.92
N GLU A 239 -10.42 -16.51 30.27
CA GLU A 239 -10.42 -17.02 31.63
C GLU A 239 -9.53 -16.16 32.55
N LEU A 240 -8.32 -15.84 32.11
CA LEU A 240 -7.40 -15.02 32.88
C LEU A 240 -7.92 -13.60 33.10
N LYS A 241 -8.54 -13.00 32.07
CA LYS A 241 -9.12 -11.66 32.15
C LYS A 241 -10.32 -11.64 33.09
N GLN A 242 -11.14 -12.69 33.09
CA GLN A 242 -12.25 -12.81 34.03
C GLN A 242 -11.78 -12.96 35.49
N GLN A 243 -10.68 -13.67 35.73
CA GLN A 243 -10.09 -13.84 37.06
C GLN A 243 -9.36 -12.58 37.57
N ASN A 244 -8.77 -11.82 36.65
CA ASN A 244 -7.95 -10.64 36.95
C ASN A 244 -8.31 -9.47 36.04
N PRO A 245 -9.47 -8.84 36.19
CA PRO A 245 -9.98 -7.81 35.26
C PRO A 245 -9.08 -6.56 35.19
N ASP A 246 -8.36 -6.26 36.26
CA ASP A 246 -7.50 -5.07 36.38
C ASP A 246 -6.11 -5.26 35.74
N LYS A 247 -5.74 -6.49 35.36
CA LYS A 247 -4.47 -6.74 34.68
C LYS A 247 -4.57 -6.42 33.21
N LEU A 248 -3.46 -5.88 32.67
CA LEU A 248 -3.29 -5.69 31.24
C LEU A 248 -2.61 -6.91 30.61
N TYR A 249 -3.19 -7.38 29.53
CA TYR A 249 -2.64 -8.45 28.71
C TYR A 249 -2.29 -7.94 27.32
N ASP A 250 -1.35 -8.62 26.66
CA ASP A 250 -0.93 -8.32 25.28
C ASP A 250 -2.10 -8.21 24.30
N ARG A 251 -3.18 -8.98 24.53
CA ARG A 251 -4.41 -8.92 23.75
C ARG A 251 -5.24 -7.66 23.99
N ASP A 252 -5.30 -7.16 25.23
CA ASP A 252 -5.94 -5.88 25.52
C ASP A 252 -5.25 -4.76 24.74
N VAL A 253 -3.91 -4.76 24.75
CA VAL A 253 -3.10 -3.79 24.04
C VAL A 253 -3.32 -3.90 22.54
N SER A 254 -3.24 -5.12 21.98
CA SER A 254 -3.45 -5.33 20.54
C SER A 254 -4.82 -4.85 20.08
N LYS A 255 -5.86 -5.08 20.87
CA LYS A 255 -7.22 -4.63 20.56
C LYS A 255 -7.35 -3.12 20.62
N ALA A 256 -6.84 -2.50 21.70
CA ALA A 256 -6.96 -1.06 21.92
C ALA A 256 -6.15 -0.23 20.90
N VAL A 257 -4.95 -0.70 20.52
CA VAL A 257 -4.07 0.05 19.62
C VAL A 257 -4.63 0.22 18.21
N PHE A 258 -5.36 -0.78 17.69
CA PHE A 258 -5.97 -0.67 16.35
C PHE A 258 -7.02 0.42 16.24
N GLY A 259 -7.71 0.79 17.34
CA GLY A 259 -8.70 1.85 17.37
C GLY A 259 -8.15 3.23 17.72
N VAL A 260 -6.87 3.32 18.06
CA VAL A 260 -6.27 4.57 18.57
C VAL A 260 -6.12 5.61 17.46
N ILE A 261 -5.70 5.21 16.27
CA ILE A 261 -5.52 6.12 15.14
C ILE A 261 -6.89 6.34 14.49
N GLN A 262 -7.44 7.54 14.64
CA GLN A 262 -8.78 7.86 14.14
C GLN A 262 -8.76 8.75 12.89
N GLY A 263 -7.69 9.47 12.64
CA GLY A 263 -7.58 10.32 11.46
C GLY A 263 -6.43 11.31 11.51
N LEU A 264 -6.41 12.18 10.52
CA LEU A 264 -5.42 13.26 10.43
C LEU A 264 -6.04 14.52 9.85
N TRP A 265 -5.45 15.67 10.15
CA TRP A 265 -5.81 16.97 9.57
C TRP A 265 -4.73 17.45 8.60
N THR A 266 -5.17 18.13 7.56
CA THR A 266 -4.31 18.75 6.55
C THR A 266 -4.34 20.28 6.66
N GLU A 267 -3.35 20.96 6.10
CA GLU A 267 -3.18 22.43 6.18
C GLU A 267 -4.36 23.23 5.60
N ASP A 268 -5.12 22.67 4.68
CA ASP A 268 -6.35 23.25 4.12
C ASP A 268 -7.57 23.09 5.03
N GLY A 269 -7.38 22.51 6.23
CA GLY A 269 -8.41 22.23 7.21
C GLY A 269 -9.22 20.96 6.92
N GLY A 270 -8.83 20.16 5.93
CA GLY A 270 -9.41 18.86 5.64
C GLY A 270 -9.17 17.87 6.77
N TYR A 271 -10.10 16.92 6.94
CA TYR A 271 -9.95 15.79 7.86
C TYR A 271 -10.09 14.49 7.11
N VAL A 272 -9.13 13.61 7.27
CA VAL A 272 -9.13 12.26 6.71
C VAL A 272 -9.50 11.29 7.82
N ASP A 273 -10.68 10.69 7.73
CA ASP A 273 -11.17 9.70 8.69
C ASP A 273 -10.52 8.33 8.43
N LEU A 274 -9.84 7.81 9.43
CA LEU A 274 -9.17 6.51 9.42
C LEU A 274 -9.79 5.50 10.40
N SER A 275 -10.82 5.90 11.14
CA SER A 275 -11.44 5.10 12.22
C SER A 275 -12.00 3.75 11.78
N GLN A 276 -12.34 3.61 10.50
CA GLN A 276 -12.86 2.37 9.91
C GLN A 276 -11.78 1.54 9.20
N ARG A 277 -10.51 1.96 9.26
CA ARG A 277 -9.41 1.29 8.62
C ARG A 277 -8.74 0.30 9.58
N GLY A 278 -8.56 -0.93 9.12
CA GLY A 278 -7.74 -1.90 9.84
C GLY A 278 -6.27 -1.47 9.80
N GLY A 279 -5.65 -1.41 10.97
CA GLY A 279 -4.21 -1.19 11.08
C GLY A 279 -3.42 -2.50 11.06
N GLY A 280 -2.15 -2.44 10.68
CA GLY A 280 -1.18 -3.50 10.92
C GLY A 280 -0.50 -3.30 12.28
N LEU A 281 -0.27 -4.37 13.03
CA LEU A 281 0.53 -4.35 14.24
C LEU A 281 1.89 -4.97 13.94
N GLY A 282 2.95 -4.17 14.02
CA GLY A 282 4.32 -4.65 14.00
C GLY A 282 4.73 -5.12 15.40
N SER A 283 5.30 -6.32 15.50
CA SER A 283 5.90 -6.78 16.76
C SER A 283 7.27 -6.14 16.91
N THR A 284 7.47 -5.36 17.94
CA THR A 284 8.80 -4.94 18.34
C THR A 284 9.18 -5.69 19.63
N THR A 285 10.43 -6.12 19.71
CA THR A 285 11.05 -6.50 20.99
C THR A 285 11.25 -5.22 21.78
N ALA A 286 10.35 -4.99 22.74
CA ALA A 286 10.51 -3.90 23.67
C ALA A 286 11.83 -4.02 24.44
N PRO A 287 12.47 -2.90 24.82
CA PRO A 287 13.54 -2.91 25.82
C PRO A 287 13.06 -3.65 27.07
N GLU A 288 13.98 -4.28 27.81
CA GLU A 288 13.65 -5.09 28.99
C GLU A 288 12.63 -4.39 29.91
N GLY A 289 11.44 -4.97 30.00
CA GLY A 289 10.39 -4.57 30.95
C GLY A 289 9.33 -3.60 30.45
N VAL A 290 9.39 -3.13 29.19
CA VAL A 290 8.37 -2.28 28.59
C VAL A 290 7.74 -3.00 27.41
N PHE A 291 6.41 -3.10 27.39
CA PHE A 291 5.69 -3.59 26.22
C PHE A 291 5.59 -2.45 25.18
N GLY A 292 5.94 -2.74 23.94
CA GLY A 292 5.88 -1.75 22.86
C GLY A 292 5.72 -2.40 21.49
N GLY A 293 5.51 -1.57 20.48
CA GLY A 293 5.32 -2.01 19.13
C GLY A 293 5.18 -0.85 18.16
N SER A 294 4.84 -1.17 16.93
CA SER A 294 4.42 -0.20 15.93
C SER A 294 3.00 -0.50 15.45
N VAL A 295 2.25 0.52 15.16
CA VAL A 295 0.91 0.43 14.55
C VAL A 295 0.88 1.30 13.32
N GLY A 296 0.47 0.71 12.17
CA GLY A 296 0.34 1.41 10.91
C GLY A 296 -1.11 1.42 10.42
N VAL A 297 -1.50 2.49 9.74
CA VAL A 297 -2.80 2.61 9.09
C VAL A 297 -2.65 3.18 7.68
N SER A 298 -3.27 2.51 6.69
CA SER A 298 -3.23 2.98 5.31
C SER A 298 -4.33 3.99 5.03
N TYR A 299 -4.01 5.01 4.23
CA TYR A 299 -4.97 6.03 3.80
C TYR A 299 -5.92 5.53 2.71
N PRO A 300 -7.13 6.09 2.62
CA PRO A 300 -8.04 5.79 1.52
C PRO A 300 -7.51 6.27 0.16
N HIS A 301 -6.76 7.36 0.17
CA HIS A 301 -6.16 8.00 -1.01
C HIS A 301 -4.76 8.52 -0.66
N PRO A 302 -3.85 8.68 -1.64
CA PRO A 302 -2.56 9.31 -1.41
C PRO A 302 -2.70 10.70 -0.80
N ILE A 303 -1.89 10.99 0.21
CA ILE A 303 -1.86 12.29 0.92
C ILE A 303 -0.46 12.86 0.78
N ASP A 304 -0.35 14.17 0.59
CA ASP A 304 0.95 14.83 0.67
C ASP A 304 1.39 14.90 2.15
N PRO A 305 2.44 14.16 2.57
CA PRO A 305 2.88 14.16 3.96
C PRO A 305 3.21 15.57 4.49
N ALA A 306 3.67 16.46 3.59
CA ALA A 306 4.03 17.82 3.97
C ALA A 306 2.82 18.70 4.34
N THR A 307 1.60 18.29 3.95
CA THR A 307 0.37 19.01 4.27
C THR A 307 -0.29 18.54 5.56
N VAL A 308 0.16 17.43 6.15
CA VAL A 308 -0.40 16.91 7.39
C VAL A 308 0.05 17.79 8.56
N THR A 309 -0.92 18.32 9.31
CA THR A 309 -0.65 19.24 10.43
C THR A 309 -0.86 18.59 11.79
N ALA A 310 -1.80 17.65 11.88
CA ALA A 310 -2.10 16.99 13.14
C ALA A 310 -2.64 15.58 12.95
N VAL A 311 -2.51 14.74 13.97
CA VAL A 311 -3.03 13.37 14.04
C VAL A 311 -4.10 13.26 15.11
N ASN A 312 -5.17 12.52 14.84
CA ASN A 312 -6.20 12.19 15.82
C ASN A 312 -5.89 10.84 16.48
N LEU A 313 -5.51 10.87 17.73
CA LEU A 313 -5.29 9.69 18.56
C LEU A 313 -6.37 9.58 19.62
N ASN A 314 -7.33 8.68 19.41
CA ASN A 314 -8.47 8.43 20.30
C ASN A 314 -9.21 9.70 20.75
N GLY A 315 -9.48 10.61 19.79
CA GLY A 315 -10.13 11.90 20.03
C GLY A 315 -9.20 13.04 20.47
N ALA A 316 -7.96 12.74 20.84
CA ALA A 316 -6.95 13.75 21.10
C ALA A 316 -6.32 14.26 19.80
N ARG A 317 -6.31 15.56 19.59
CA ARG A 317 -5.59 16.20 18.48
C ARG A 317 -4.14 16.44 18.86
N VAL A 318 -3.23 15.79 18.15
CA VAL A 318 -1.78 15.93 18.33
C VAL A 318 -1.22 16.77 17.20
N GLU A 319 -0.76 17.97 17.50
CA GLU A 319 -0.14 18.88 16.52
C GLU A 319 1.27 18.40 16.21
N LEU A 320 1.59 18.19 14.92
CA LEU A 320 2.89 17.70 14.50
C LEU A 320 4.01 18.73 14.62
N ASP A 321 3.69 20.02 14.63
CA ASP A 321 4.65 21.10 14.85
C ASP A 321 5.12 21.23 16.31
N GLU A 322 4.42 20.58 17.26
CA GLU A 322 4.85 20.45 18.65
C GLU A 322 5.84 19.28 18.85
N LEU A 323 6.02 18.42 17.85
CA LEU A 323 6.96 17.31 17.86
C LEU A 323 8.28 17.69 17.18
N GLU A 324 9.35 17.00 17.55
CA GLU A 324 10.64 17.17 16.89
C GLU A 324 10.62 16.48 15.51
N ARG A 325 10.73 17.28 14.45
CA ARG A 325 10.91 16.74 13.11
C ARG A 325 12.34 16.23 12.94
N LEU A 326 12.50 14.95 12.63
CA LEU A 326 13.80 14.36 12.40
C LEU A 326 14.34 14.78 11.02
N ALA A 327 15.62 15.12 10.97
CA ALA A 327 16.31 15.32 9.69
C ALA A 327 16.49 13.96 8.99
N GLU A 328 16.25 13.93 7.68
CA GLU A 328 16.52 12.77 6.82
C GLU A 328 18.00 12.38 6.80
#